data_33b62e56e243395735c02f73c4f73be3
#
_entry.id   33b62e56e243395735c02f73c4f73be3
#
_cell.length_a   1.000
_cell.length_b   1.000
_cell.length_c   1.000
_cell.angle_alpha   90.00
_cell.angle_beta   90.00
_cell.angle_gamma   90.00
#
_symmetry.space_group_name_H-M   'P 1'
#
loop_
_entity.id
_entity.type
_entity.pdbx_description
1 polymer ?
#
loop_
_entity_poly.entity_id
_entity_poly.type
_entity_poly.pdbx_seq_one_letter_code
_entity_poly.pdbx_strand_id
1 'polypeptide(L)'
;MIIFFKFQVSYVRXFSQIIILFFYSITNAQPDDSEIFKKLTQSGRWGDYYVLXSNNQFQLIKEDVEXDSVHFIGDKSIKLLSLKKLXNNLTNSPSSKIAXSRFKEIQXAHTFISNNTNLSFARYDQNNIAAVVDIKTDFKSHIGGILGSSKDNEGEWKLNGEIDFNLENVFKDASSFRLLWRQPTPSFRFLSFEINSPFILNMPFGVSANAMQEFSDQNYLYEAFSIFFTAIGPFGRWKIGSKFKTTTDFQASDHSNSRAAAFAVEGDRRNARWLPYSGSNWSANIDIGNNIYESTSSLEVNTAAHLAIYKQAFSKTFLFKIQGYYNQINGRNLNVAEKVKFGGSNTLRGYNENQFSADWVTLQTFEWITGSMNRSQFFVFFDQVFAKNLNIKPSSGFGLRVFNGTFYYDISLGFPIEGINNGKIHIKFNTQL
;
A
#
# COMPACT_ATOMS: atom_id res chain seq x y z
N MET A 1 -26.42 28.80 -28.42
CA MET A 1 -25.50 29.15 -29.53
C MET A 1 -24.36 28.12 -29.54
N ILE A 2 -24.49 27.14 -30.40
CA ILE A 2 -23.52 26.02 -30.48
C ILE A 2 -22.62 26.32 -31.68
N ILE A 3 -21.34 26.54 -31.42
CA ILE A 3 -20.35 26.76 -32.49
C ILE A 3 -19.72 25.44 -32.84
N PHE A 4 -20.02 24.94 -34.03
CA PHE A 4 -19.37 23.75 -34.61
C PHE A 4 -18.04 24.13 -35.26
N PHE A 5 -16.93 23.63 -34.77
CA PHE A 5 -15.65 23.71 -35.48
C PHE A 5 -15.57 22.58 -36.51
N LYS A 6 -15.60 22.96 -37.79
CA LYS A 6 -15.29 22.04 -38.91
C LYS A 6 -13.78 22.03 -39.08
N PHE A 7 -13.11 20.97 -38.68
CA PHE A 7 -11.70 20.77 -39.07
C PHE A 7 -11.65 20.11 -40.44
N GLN A 8 -10.91 20.73 -41.35
CA GLN A 8 -10.71 20.22 -42.72
C GLN A 8 -9.77 19.00 -42.68
N VAL A 9 -10.25 17.89 -43.25
CA VAL A 9 -9.60 16.55 -43.24
C VAL A 9 -8.51 16.42 -44.33
N SER A 10 -8.06 17.51 -44.93
CA SER A 10 -7.17 17.40 -46.11
C SER A 10 -5.68 17.26 -45.82
N TYR A 11 -5.23 17.42 -44.55
CA TYR A 11 -3.80 17.35 -44.21
C TYR A 11 -3.35 15.97 -43.70
N VAL A 12 -4.28 15.06 -43.43
CA VAL A 12 -3.93 13.78 -42.79
C VAL A 12 -3.37 12.75 -43.79
N ARG A 13 -3.71 12.90 -45.11
CA ARG A 13 -3.20 11.98 -46.15
C ARG A 13 -1.73 12.19 -46.56
N UNK A 14 -1.33 13.28 -46.26
CA UNK A 14 -0.09 13.50 -46.59
C UNK A 14 0.87 13.07 -45.69
N PHE A 15 0.50 13.18 -44.58
CA PHE A 15 1.39 12.78 -43.49
C PHE A 15 1.55 11.25 -43.41
N SER A 16 0.50 10.51 -43.72
CA SER A 16 0.58 9.04 -43.68
C SER A 16 1.45 8.47 -44.81
N GLN A 17 1.48 9.12 -45.97
CA GLN A 17 2.34 8.66 -47.05
C GLN A 17 3.82 8.96 -46.83
N ILE A 18 4.14 10.07 -46.13
CA ILE A 18 5.52 10.40 -45.75
C ILE A 18 6.01 9.42 -44.67
N ILE A 19 5.17 9.03 -43.70
CA ILE A 19 5.53 8.05 -42.68
C ILE A 19 5.77 6.66 -43.29
N ILE A 20 4.97 6.26 -44.29
CA ILE A 20 5.13 4.97 -44.95
C ILE A 20 6.45 4.97 -45.80
N LEU A 21 6.81 6.09 -46.43
CA LEU A 21 8.08 6.20 -47.16
C LEU A 21 9.31 6.22 -46.23
N PHE A 22 9.19 6.77 -45.00
CA PHE A 22 10.27 6.71 -44.03
C PHE A 22 10.47 5.31 -43.44
N PHE A 23 9.41 4.52 -43.34
CA PHE A 23 9.54 3.14 -42.86
C PHE A 23 10.08 2.18 -43.94
N TYR A 24 9.91 2.49 -45.24
CA TYR A 24 10.39 1.63 -46.33
C TYR A 24 11.91 1.80 -46.61
N SER A 25 12.55 2.87 -46.15
CA SER A 25 13.97 3.07 -46.37
C SER A 25 14.89 2.51 -45.24
N ILE A 26 14.26 1.86 -44.23
CA ILE A 26 15.03 1.28 -43.11
C ILE A 26 15.30 -0.23 -43.32
N THR A 27 14.81 -0.80 -44.41
CA THR A 27 14.97 -2.23 -44.64
C THR A 27 16.12 -2.52 -45.57
N ASN A 28 17.34 -2.58 -45.06
CA ASN A 28 18.43 -3.42 -45.62
C ASN A 28 19.84 -2.90 -45.27
N ALA A 29 19.95 -2.05 -44.26
CA ALA A 29 21.29 -1.81 -43.70
C ALA A 29 21.64 -3.00 -42.81
N GLN A 30 22.68 -3.71 -43.13
CA GLN A 30 23.28 -4.73 -42.28
C GLN A 30 23.65 -4.06 -40.94
N PRO A 31 23.10 -4.54 -39.80
CA PRO A 31 23.42 -3.92 -38.53
C PRO A 31 24.94 -4.04 -38.27
N ASP A 32 25.58 -2.97 -37.92
CA ASP A 32 26.99 -3.03 -37.54
C ASP A 32 27.13 -3.72 -36.15
N ASP A 33 28.32 -4.11 -35.81
CA ASP A 33 28.57 -4.82 -34.53
C ASP A 33 28.10 -4.03 -33.32
N SER A 34 28.18 -2.71 -33.36
CA SER A 34 27.74 -1.85 -32.27
C SER A 34 26.21 -1.89 -32.11
N GLU A 35 25.49 -1.95 -33.22
CA GLU A 35 24.02 -2.03 -33.20
C GLU A 35 23.55 -3.41 -32.70
N ILE A 36 24.23 -4.48 -33.13
CA ILE A 36 23.94 -5.84 -32.63
C ILE A 36 24.15 -5.90 -31.14
N PHE A 37 25.28 -5.40 -30.65
CA PHE A 37 25.63 -5.38 -29.23
C PHE A 37 24.60 -4.59 -28.43
N LYS A 38 24.15 -3.45 -28.95
CA LYS A 38 23.13 -2.62 -28.35
C LYS A 38 21.78 -3.35 -28.27
N LYS A 39 21.37 -4.02 -29.32
CA LYS A 39 20.11 -4.79 -29.33
C LYS A 39 20.15 -5.96 -28.35
N LEU A 40 21.23 -6.73 -28.28
CA LEU A 40 21.40 -7.83 -27.32
C LEU A 40 21.35 -7.31 -25.88
N THR A 41 22.05 -6.21 -25.61
CA THR A 41 22.07 -5.59 -24.29
C THR A 41 20.67 -5.07 -23.90
N GLN A 42 19.93 -4.50 -24.86
CA GLN A 42 18.60 -3.98 -24.60
C GLN A 42 17.56 -5.08 -24.40
N SER A 43 17.64 -6.18 -25.12
CA SER A 43 16.72 -7.31 -24.94
C SER A 43 16.92 -7.97 -23.60
N GLY A 44 18.17 -8.09 -23.16
CA GLY A 44 18.52 -8.78 -21.92
C GLY A 44 18.10 -10.24 -21.86
N ARG A 45 17.68 -10.82 -22.99
CA ARG A 45 17.29 -12.24 -23.06
C ARG A 45 18.55 -13.10 -23.09
N TRP A 46 18.57 -14.13 -22.27
CA TRP A 46 19.76 -14.98 -22.14
C TRP A 46 20.00 -15.89 -23.33
N GLY A 47 18.93 -16.23 -24.08
CA GLY A 47 19.02 -17.12 -25.23
C GLY A 47 19.17 -16.41 -26.59
N ASP A 48 19.27 -15.08 -26.60
CA ASP A 48 19.41 -14.32 -27.86
C ASP A 48 20.90 -14.16 -28.22
N TYR A 49 21.29 -14.59 -29.42
CA TYR A 49 22.63 -14.36 -29.96
C TYR A 49 22.59 -14.26 -31.47
N TYR A 50 23.61 -13.64 -32.06
CA TYR A 50 23.75 -13.51 -33.52
C TYR A 50 24.83 -14.46 -34.03
N VAL A 51 24.52 -15.14 -35.17
CA VAL A 51 25.45 -15.97 -35.90
C VAL A 51 25.69 -15.31 -37.26
N LEU A 52 27.00 -15.27 -37.66
CA LEU A 52 27.34 -14.77 -38.96
C LEU A 52 27.17 -15.88 -40.00
N UNK A 53 26.26 -15.62 -40.73
CA UNK A 53 26.00 -16.51 -41.66
C UNK A 53 27.01 -16.43 -42.66
N SER A 54 27.10 -17.36 -43.65
CA SER A 54 28.09 -17.49 -44.75
C SER A 54 27.97 -16.41 -45.83
N ASN A 55 26.84 -15.75 -45.86
CA ASN A 55 26.61 -14.59 -46.78
C ASN A 55 26.98 -13.24 -46.14
N ASN A 56 27.76 -13.27 -45.09
CA ASN A 56 28.17 -12.07 -44.34
C ASN A 56 26.98 -11.31 -43.73
N GLN A 57 25.85 -11.99 -43.50
CA GLN A 57 24.72 -11.39 -42.81
C GLN A 57 24.60 -12.00 -41.41
N PHE A 58 24.26 -11.18 -40.40
CA PHE A 58 24.02 -11.65 -39.06
C PHE A 58 22.59 -12.17 -38.94
N GLN A 59 22.45 -13.41 -38.49
CA GLN A 59 21.14 -14.02 -38.20
C GLN A 59 20.94 -14.09 -36.68
N LEU A 60 19.81 -13.54 -36.21
CA LEU A 60 19.43 -13.63 -34.80
C LEU A 60 18.91 -15.04 -34.49
N ILE A 61 19.56 -15.72 -33.60
CA ILE A 61 19.12 -17.01 -33.05
C ILE A 61 18.47 -16.71 -31.69
N LYS A 62 17.30 -17.29 -31.47
CA LYS A 62 16.56 -17.16 -30.21
C LYS A 62 16.40 -18.56 -29.61
N GLU A 63 17.03 -18.79 -28.48
CA GLU A 63 16.88 -20.01 -27.73
C GLU A 63 16.03 -19.74 -26.50
N ASP A 64 15.25 -20.72 -26.08
CA ASP A 64 14.42 -20.61 -24.90
C ASP A 64 15.25 -20.97 -23.66
N VAL A 65 15.99 -19.99 -23.18
CA VAL A 65 16.79 -20.07 -21.95
C VAL A 65 16.10 -19.23 -20.89
N GLU A 66 15.80 -19.86 -19.76
CA GLU A 66 15.07 -19.22 -18.67
C GLU A 66 15.74 -19.52 -17.32
N UNK A 67 15.59 -18.71 -16.17
CA UNK A 67 15.95 -18.90 -15.09
C UNK A 67 15.50 -20.03 -14.75
N ASP A 68 16.12 -21.11 -14.37
CA ASP A 68 15.65 -22.43 -13.99
C ASP A 68 15.63 -22.63 -12.47
N SER A 69 16.45 -21.91 -11.73
CA SER A 69 16.57 -22.10 -10.29
C SER A 69 16.78 -20.79 -9.55
N VAL A 70 16.43 -20.78 -8.25
CA VAL A 70 16.66 -19.65 -7.35
C VAL A 70 17.44 -20.13 -6.14
N HIS A 71 18.57 -19.50 -5.90
CA HIS A 71 19.44 -19.78 -4.76
C HIS A 71 19.46 -18.58 -3.81
N PHE A 72 19.50 -18.87 -2.52
CA PHE A 72 19.44 -17.85 -1.47
C PHE A 72 20.73 -17.88 -0.66
N ILE A 73 21.28 -16.69 -0.46
CA ILE A 73 22.40 -16.44 0.44
C ILE A 73 22.01 -15.31 1.39
N GLY A 74 22.80 -15.08 2.42
CA GLY A 74 22.57 -14.00 3.37
C GLY A 74 21.74 -14.39 4.57
N ASP A 75 20.68 -13.64 4.86
CA ASP A 75 19.89 -13.74 6.08
C ASP A 75 19.12 -15.09 6.17
N LYS A 76 19.19 -15.75 7.32
CA LYS A 76 18.51 -17.02 7.60
C LYS A 76 17.29 -16.87 8.51
N SER A 77 16.76 -15.66 8.64
CA SER A 77 15.59 -15.41 9.48
C SER A 77 14.32 -16.07 8.94
N ILE A 78 14.26 -16.36 7.63
CA ILE A 78 13.13 -17.05 6.99
C ILE A 78 13.54 -18.45 6.60
N LYS A 79 12.64 -19.42 6.77
CA LYS A 79 12.85 -20.80 6.32
C LYS A 79 13.08 -20.85 4.81
N LEU A 80 14.04 -21.68 4.38
CA LEU A 80 14.39 -21.84 2.96
C LEU A 80 13.17 -22.19 2.10
N LEU A 81 12.29 -23.05 2.62
CA LEU A 81 11.07 -23.44 1.88
C LEU A 81 10.17 -22.22 1.61
N SER A 82 10.03 -21.33 2.59
CA SER A 82 9.24 -20.09 2.41
C SER A 82 9.90 -19.14 1.41
N LEU A 83 11.23 -19.02 1.45
CA LEU A 83 11.98 -18.22 0.47
C LEU A 83 11.82 -18.77 -0.95
N LYS A 84 11.88 -20.09 -1.12
CA LYS A 84 11.68 -20.72 -2.42
C LYS A 84 10.29 -20.44 -2.99
N LYS A 85 9.26 -20.47 -2.15
CA LYS A 85 7.90 -20.11 -2.57
C LYS A 85 7.80 -18.63 -2.96
N LEU A 86 8.41 -17.82 -2.19
CA LEU A 86 8.41 -16.37 -2.43
C LEU A 86 9.07 -15.99 -3.75
N UNK A 87 10.05 -16.43 -3.99
CA UNK A 87 10.73 -16.18 -4.98
C UNK A 87 10.48 -16.94 -6.12
N ASN A 88 9.51 -17.94 -6.15
CA ASN A 88 9.19 -18.86 -7.26
C ASN A 88 8.88 -18.13 -8.58
N ASN A 89 8.34 -16.94 -8.50
CA ASN A 89 8.04 -16.11 -9.69
C ASN A 89 9.30 -15.71 -10.49
N LEU A 90 10.48 -15.88 -9.93
CA LEU A 90 11.73 -15.61 -10.65
C LEU A 90 12.06 -16.71 -11.65
N THR A 91 11.64 -17.94 -11.38
CA THR A 91 11.82 -19.04 -12.34
C THR A 91 11.02 -18.76 -13.62
N ASN A 92 11.43 -19.35 -14.71
CA ASN A 92 10.84 -19.15 -16.02
C ASN A 92 10.87 -17.68 -16.47
N SER A 93 11.91 -16.94 -16.04
CA SER A 93 12.15 -15.58 -16.55
C SER A 93 13.10 -15.67 -17.75
N PRO A 94 12.69 -15.19 -18.94
CA PRO A 94 13.50 -15.30 -20.15
C PRO A 94 14.62 -14.26 -20.24
N SER A 95 14.67 -13.31 -19.29
CA SER A 95 15.70 -12.26 -19.31
C SER A 95 15.92 -11.69 -17.91
N SER A 96 17.10 -11.13 -17.71
CA SER A 96 17.43 -10.40 -16.49
C SER A 96 16.47 -9.24 -16.22
N LYS A 97 16.03 -8.56 -17.26
CA LYS A 97 15.06 -7.44 -17.16
C LYS A 97 13.72 -7.91 -16.59
N ILE A 98 13.22 -9.04 -17.07
CA ILE A 98 11.95 -9.59 -16.58
C ILE A 98 12.12 -10.11 -15.15
N ALA A 99 13.21 -10.81 -14.86
CA ALA A 99 13.50 -11.24 -13.49
C ALA A 99 13.63 -10.05 -12.50
N UNK A 100 14.16 -9.05 -12.89
CA UNK A 100 14.28 -7.99 -12.17
C UNK A 100 13.11 -7.33 -11.95
N SER A 101 12.14 -7.23 -12.90
CA SER A 101 10.78 -6.69 -12.71
C SER A 101 9.97 -7.52 -11.72
N ARG A 102 9.96 -8.82 -11.90
CA ARG A 102 9.28 -9.75 -10.97
C ARG A 102 9.81 -9.61 -9.55
N PHE A 103 11.11 -9.45 -9.39
CA PHE A 103 11.70 -9.26 -8.06
C PHE A 103 11.24 -7.97 -7.42
N LYS A 104 11.16 -6.88 -8.18
CA LYS A 104 10.62 -5.60 -7.68
C LYS A 104 9.14 -5.73 -7.29
N GLU A 105 8.37 -6.53 -7.99
CA GLU A 105 6.97 -6.81 -7.60
C GLU A 105 6.92 -7.55 -6.27
N ILE A 106 7.80 -8.52 -6.05
CA ILE A 106 7.91 -9.22 -4.77
C ILE A 106 8.26 -8.25 -3.64
N GLN A 107 9.23 -7.36 -3.86
CA GLN A 107 9.56 -6.32 -2.88
C GLN A 107 8.40 -5.35 -2.61
N UNK A 108 7.63 -5.12 -3.54
CA UNK A 108 6.66 -4.36 -3.42
C UNK A 108 5.62 -4.88 -2.76
N ALA A 109 5.39 -6.06 -2.77
CA ALA A 109 4.31 -6.78 -2.07
C ALA A 109 4.69 -7.16 -0.63
N HIS A 110 5.96 -7.27 -0.34
CA HIS A 110 6.47 -7.77 0.94
C HIS A 110 7.51 -6.82 1.53
N THR A 111 7.05 -5.91 2.37
CA THR A 111 7.87 -4.86 2.98
C THR A 111 9.00 -5.39 3.87
N PHE A 112 8.93 -6.64 4.31
CA PHE A 112 10.00 -7.28 5.08
C PHE A 112 11.23 -7.61 4.23
N ILE A 113 11.13 -7.60 2.90
CA ILE A 113 12.29 -7.75 2.03
C ILE A 113 12.94 -6.37 1.88
N SER A 114 14.10 -6.21 2.50
CA SER A 114 14.80 -4.94 2.48
C SER A 114 15.15 -4.51 1.05
N ASN A 115 15.16 -3.21 0.80
CA ASN A 115 15.65 -2.64 -0.45
C ASN A 115 17.15 -2.93 -0.69
N ASN A 116 17.87 -3.34 0.34
CA ASN A 116 19.27 -3.76 0.24
C ASN A 116 19.44 -5.23 -0.17
N THR A 117 18.36 -5.97 -0.38
CA THR A 117 18.40 -7.31 -0.97
C THR A 117 18.87 -7.22 -2.40
N ASN A 118 19.88 -8.00 -2.75
CA ASN A 118 20.50 -7.97 -4.07
C ASN A 118 20.12 -9.20 -4.89
N LEU A 119 19.81 -8.99 -6.17
CA LEU A 119 19.53 -10.05 -7.12
C LEU A 119 20.63 -10.07 -8.17
N SER A 120 21.29 -11.20 -8.34
CA SER A 120 22.28 -11.44 -9.36
C SER A 120 21.97 -12.72 -10.11
N PHE A 121 22.68 -12.98 -11.20
CA PHE A 121 22.44 -14.14 -12.04
C PHE A 121 23.76 -14.84 -12.31
N ALA A 122 23.73 -16.16 -12.28
CA ALA A 122 24.88 -17.00 -12.61
C ALA A 122 24.47 -18.01 -13.69
N ARG A 123 25.21 -18.03 -14.78
CA ARG A 123 25.07 -19.07 -15.78
C ARG A 123 26.02 -20.20 -15.39
N TYR A 124 25.49 -21.39 -15.15
CA TYR A 124 26.30 -22.52 -14.67
C TYR A 124 26.37 -23.66 -15.67
N ASP A 125 25.65 -23.54 -16.78
CA ASP A 125 25.71 -24.46 -17.91
C ASP A 125 25.23 -23.70 -19.17
N GLN A 126 25.33 -24.30 -20.33
CA GLN A 126 24.96 -23.65 -21.61
C GLN A 126 23.52 -23.10 -21.59
N ASN A 127 22.59 -23.86 -21.02
CA ASN A 127 21.18 -23.49 -21.02
C ASN A 127 20.60 -23.24 -19.61
N ASN A 128 21.40 -23.31 -18.57
CA ASN A 128 20.94 -23.23 -17.18
C ASN A 128 21.43 -21.93 -16.52
N ILE A 129 20.49 -21.17 -16.01
CA ILE A 129 20.74 -19.88 -15.35
C ILE A 129 20.07 -19.88 -13.97
N ALA A 130 20.86 -19.60 -12.95
CA ALA A 130 20.39 -19.46 -11.58
C ALA A 130 20.22 -17.98 -11.24
N ALA A 131 19.10 -17.64 -10.58
CA ALA A 131 18.98 -16.39 -9.86
C ALA A 131 19.57 -16.57 -8.45
N VAL A 132 20.46 -15.68 -8.05
CA VAL A 132 21.07 -15.68 -6.72
C VAL A 132 20.56 -14.46 -5.96
N VAL A 133 19.82 -14.70 -4.89
CA VAL A 133 19.21 -13.65 -4.06
C VAL A 133 20.02 -13.56 -2.75
N ASP A 134 20.75 -12.44 -2.57
CA ASP A 134 21.39 -12.12 -1.29
C ASP A 134 20.34 -11.44 -0.41
N ILE A 135 19.59 -12.27 0.34
CA ILE A 135 18.41 -11.81 1.09
C ILE A 135 18.82 -10.98 2.30
N LYS A 136 18.21 -9.82 2.44
CA LYS A 136 18.27 -8.96 3.63
C LYS A 136 16.83 -8.72 4.07
N THR A 137 16.53 -9.09 5.30
CA THR A 137 15.18 -8.91 5.84
C THR A 137 15.11 -7.65 6.71
N ASP A 138 13.93 -7.06 6.80
CA ASP A 138 13.66 -5.86 7.59
C ASP A 138 12.31 -6.04 8.32
N PHE A 139 12.26 -7.05 9.18
CA PHE A 139 11.09 -7.27 10.04
C PHE A 139 11.01 -6.17 11.10
N LYS A 140 9.80 -5.69 11.35
CA LYS A 140 9.52 -4.57 12.26
C LYS A 140 8.51 -4.97 13.32
N SER A 141 8.80 -6.05 14.04
CA SER A 141 8.01 -6.37 15.23
C SER A 141 8.11 -5.20 16.21
N HIS A 142 6.98 -4.77 16.73
CA HIS A 142 6.97 -3.63 17.66
C HIS A 142 5.80 -3.72 18.62
N ILE A 143 5.97 -3.05 19.75
CA ILE A 143 4.89 -2.71 20.66
C ILE A 143 4.93 -1.19 20.85
N GLY A 144 3.78 -0.57 20.78
CA GLY A 144 3.70 0.87 20.94
C GLY A 144 2.39 1.29 21.54
N GLY A 145 2.28 2.59 21.80
CA GLY A 145 1.05 3.15 22.30
C GLY A 145 1.27 4.14 23.42
N ILE A 146 0.18 4.53 24.02
CA ILE A 146 0.14 5.44 25.17
C ILE A 146 -1.02 5.02 26.04
N LEU A 147 -0.82 5.00 27.35
CA LEU A 147 -1.88 4.65 28.30
C LEU A 147 -2.07 5.78 29.30
N GLY A 148 -3.31 6.04 29.61
CA GLY A 148 -3.72 7.00 30.61
C GLY A 148 -4.98 6.54 31.30
N SER A 149 -5.51 7.39 32.15
CA SER A 149 -6.81 7.15 32.75
C SER A 149 -7.58 8.46 32.88
N SER A 150 -8.88 8.37 32.76
CA SER A 150 -9.80 9.51 32.95
C SER A 150 -11.08 9.02 33.61
N LYS A 151 -11.78 9.93 34.24
CA LYS A 151 -13.09 9.60 34.82
C LYS A 151 -14.16 9.65 33.73
N ASP A 152 -15.07 8.70 33.79
CA ASP A 152 -16.28 8.71 32.96
C ASP A 152 -17.35 9.67 33.56
N ASN A 153 -18.53 9.66 32.96
CA ASN A 153 -19.65 10.51 33.39
C ASN A 153 -20.19 10.15 34.77
N GLU A 154 -19.90 8.93 35.24
CA GLU A 154 -20.33 8.43 36.55
C GLU A 154 -19.25 8.66 37.62
N GLY A 155 -18.11 9.24 37.25
CA GLY A 155 -16.98 9.50 38.14
C GLY A 155 -16.03 8.34 38.34
N GLU A 156 -16.25 7.21 37.62
CA GLU A 156 -15.42 6.01 37.70
C GLU A 156 -14.16 6.16 36.83
N TRP A 157 -13.03 5.70 37.35
CA TRP A 157 -11.78 5.69 36.59
C TRP A 157 -11.81 4.65 35.48
N LYS A 158 -11.62 5.10 34.26
CA LYS A 158 -11.55 4.22 33.08
C LYS A 158 -10.18 4.38 32.39
N LEU A 159 -9.66 3.26 31.91
CA LEU A 159 -8.44 3.24 31.11
C LEU A 159 -8.69 3.89 29.76
N ASN A 160 -7.76 4.71 29.28
CA ASN A 160 -7.79 5.25 27.93
C ASN A 160 -6.41 5.18 27.28
N GLY A 161 -6.36 5.34 25.96
CA GLY A 161 -5.10 5.30 25.23
C GLY A 161 -5.13 4.43 23.98
N GLU A 162 -3.96 3.96 23.60
CA GLU A 162 -3.75 3.11 22.45
C GLU A 162 -2.67 2.07 22.75
N ILE A 163 -2.85 0.85 22.28
CA ILE A 163 -1.82 -0.21 22.24
C ILE A 163 -1.78 -0.72 20.79
N ASP A 164 -0.61 -0.63 20.15
CA ASP A 164 -0.34 -1.21 18.82
C ASP A 164 0.75 -2.26 19.00
N PHE A 165 0.38 -3.50 18.83
CA PHE A 165 1.26 -4.66 18.97
C PHE A 165 1.36 -5.37 17.65
N ASN A 166 2.56 -5.45 17.09
CA ASN A 166 2.80 -6.08 15.78
C ASN A 166 3.97 -7.05 15.91
N LEU A 167 3.72 -8.30 15.52
CA LEU A 167 4.75 -9.34 15.45
C LEU A 167 4.90 -9.78 14.01
N GLU A 168 6.13 -9.78 13.51
CA GLU A 168 6.46 -10.25 12.18
C GLU A 168 7.40 -11.46 12.28
N ASN A 169 7.16 -12.44 11.45
CA ASN A 169 8.04 -13.59 11.25
C ASN A 169 8.21 -14.53 12.48
N VAL A 170 7.20 -14.62 13.32
CA VAL A 170 7.26 -15.44 14.55
C VAL A 170 7.62 -16.90 14.23
N PHE A 171 7.07 -17.44 13.16
CA PHE A 171 7.30 -18.85 12.76
C PHE A 171 8.38 -19.01 11.69
N LYS A 172 9.16 -17.98 11.39
CA LYS A 172 10.17 -17.95 10.32
C LYS A 172 9.58 -18.24 8.93
N ASP A 173 8.34 -17.79 8.72
CA ASP A 173 7.60 -18.00 7.47
C ASP A 173 7.06 -16.66 6.90
N ALA A 174 7.55 -15.55 7.45
CA ALA A 174 7.14 -14.18 7.11
C ALA A 174 5.66 -13.89 7.43
N SER A 175 5.02 -14.69 8.29
CA SER A 175 3.68 -14.35 8.81
C SER A 175 3.74 -13.16 9.76
N SER A 176 2.63 -12.45 9.89
CA SER A 176 2.51 -11.34 10.84
C SER A 176 1.18 -11.38 11.57
N PHE A 177 1.22 -10.87 12.79
CA PHE A 177 0.06 -10.74 13.67
C PHE A 177 0.06 -9.30 14.19
N ARG A 178 -1.08 -8.64 14.11
CA ARG A 178 -1.22 -7.28 14.65
C ARG A 178 -2.46 -7.20 15.53
N LEU A 179 -2.30 -6.59 16.68
CA LEU A 179 -3.40 -6.23 17.58
C LEU A 179 -3.34 -4.72 17.79
N LEU A 180 -4.44 -4.05 17.49
CA LEU A 180 -4.58 -2.61 17.76
C LEU A 180 -5.80 -2.42 18.67
N TRP A 181 -5.54 -1.87 19.85
CA TRP A 181 -6.57 -1.42 20.77
C TRP A 181 -6.45 0.09 20.91
N ARG A 182 -7.59 0.80 20.83
CA ARG A 182 -7.63 2.25 20.97
C ARG A 182 -8.88 2.65 21.73
N GLN A 183 -8.70 3.42 22.79
CA GLN A 183 -9.78 3.95 23.62
C GLN A 183 -9.43 5.39 24.01
N PRO A 184 -9.61 6.37 23.11
CA PRO A 184 -9.24 7.76 23.40
C PRO A 184 -10.13 8.41 24.47
N THR A 185 -11.35 7.93 24.64
CA THR A 185 -12.29 8.36 25.67
C THR A 185 -12.97 7.14 26.28
N PRO A 186 -13.50 7.23 27.49
CA PRO A 186 -14.22 6.10 28.10
C PRO A 186 -15.40 5.60 27.26
N SER A 187 -16.01 6.47 26.47
CA SER A 187 -17.22 6.15 25.69
C SER A 187 -16.92 5.59 24.28
N PHE A 188 -15.63 5.47 23.90
CA PHE A 188 -15.27 4.97 22.56
C PHE A 188 -14.16 3.94 22.66
N ARG A 189 -14.35 2.79 22.03
CA ARG A 189 -13.33 1.73 21.96
C ARG A 189 -13.25 1.17 20.53
N PHE A 190 -12.03 0.99 20.05
CA PHE A 190 -11.72 0.30 18.81
C PHE A 190 -10.76 -0.85 19.11
N LEU A 191 -11.06 -2.02 18.56
CA LEU A 191 -10.20 -3.21 18.65
C LEU A 191 -10.06 -3.81 17.25
N SER A 192 -8.85 -4.12 16.84
CA SER A 192 -8.60 -4.80 15.57
C SER A 192 -7.53 -5.86 15.74
N PHE A 193 -7.76 -7.01 15.15
CA PHE A 193 -6.81 -8.12 15.12
C PHE A 193 -6.60 -8.54 13.67
N GLU A 194 -5.35 -8.60 13.23
CA GLU A 194 -5.01 -8.95 11.85
C GLU A 194 -3.96 -10.06 11.84
N ILE A 195 -4.15 -11.02 10.96
CA ILE A 195 -3.19 -12.08 10.68
C ILE A 195 -2.90 -12.06 9.18
N ASN A 196 -1.62 -12.10 8.83
CA ASN A 196 -1.19 -12.28 7.44
C ASN A 196 -0.22 -13.45 7.38
N SER A 197 -0.45 -14.35 6.43
CA SER A 197 0.50 -15.40 6.09
C SER A 197 0.72 -15.38 4.58
N PRO A 198 1.95 -15.11 4.11
CA PRO A 198 2.19 -15.07 2.66
C PRO A 198 2.09 -16.44 2.01
N PHE A 199 2.09 -17.51 2.80
CA PHE A 199 1.97 -18.88 2.31
C PHE A 199 1.06 -19.68 3.25
N ILE A 200 0.06 -20.34 2.72
CA ILE A 200 -0.76 -21.25 3.51
C ILE A 200 -0.52 -22.68 2.98
N LEU A 201 -0.17 -23.58 3.89
CA LEU A 201 0.16 -24.99 3.54
C LEU A 201 1.25 -24.99 2.45
N ASN A 202 1.03 -25.62 1.32
CA ASN A 202 1.96 -25.62 0.20
C ASN A 202 1.41 -24.91 -1.04
N MET A 203 0.43 -24.01 -0.84
CA MET A 203 -0.21 -23.30 -1.94
C MET A 203 0.61 -22.09 -2.40
N PRO A 204 0.44 -21.65 -3.65
CA PRO A 204 1.19 -20.51 -4.19
C PRO A 204 0.57 -19.14 -3.82
N PHE A 205 -0.32 -19.12 -2.85
CA PHE A 205 -0.98 -17.91 -2.40
C PHE A 205 -0.97 -17.83 -0.88
N GLY A 206 -1.11 -16.64 -0.38
CA GLY A 206 -1.21 -16.38 1.06
C GLY A 206 -2.65 -16.18 1.51
N VAL A 207 -2.79 -15.98 2.80
CA VAL A 207 -4.09 -15.67 3.44
C VAL A 207 -3.89 -14.48 4.38
N SER A 208 -4.87 -13.60 4.38
CA SER A 208 -4.98 -12.50 5.33
C SER A 208 -6.36 -12.55 5.96
N ALA A 209 -6.44 -12.40 7.27
CA ALA A 209 -7.71 -12.31 7.99
C ALA A 209 -7.65 -11.11 8.94
N ASN A 210 -8.78 -10.42 9.07
CA ASN A 210 -8.91 -9.28 9.97
C ASN A 210 -10.26 -9.36 10.68
N ALA A 211 -10.23 -9.12 11.99
CA ALA A 211 -11.43 -8.94 12.81
C ALA A 211 -11.33 -7.57 13.47
N MET A 212 -12.41 -6.82 13.47
CA MET A 212 -12.44 -5.51 14.11
C MET A 212 -13.78 -5.26 14.80
N GLN A 213 -13.70 -4.50 15.88
CA GLN A 213 -14.87 -4.03 16.63
C GLN A 213 -14.68 -2.55 16.94
N GLU A 214 -15.70 -1.78 16.69
CA GLU A 214 -15.78 -0.38 17.10
C GLU A 214 -17.04 -0.19 17.93
N PHE A 215 -16.85 0.28 19.13
CA PHE A 215 -17.93 0.51 20.10
C PHE A 215 -17.95 1.98 20.47
N SER A 216 -19.11 2.60 20.35
CA SER A 216 -19.37 3.96 20.84
C SER A 216 -20.55 3.91 21.78
N ASP A 217 -20.28 4.12 23.06
CA ASP A 217 -21.28 4.04 24.12
C ASP A 217 -22.52 4.89 23.79
N GLN A 218 -23.72 4.31 23.96
CA GLN A 218 -25.02 4.92 23.66
C GLN A 218 -25.25 5.24 22.18
N ASN A 219 -24.27 5.00 21.28
CA ASN A 219 -24.43 5.31 19.86
C ASN A 219 -24.54 4.03 19.02
N TYR A 220 -23.46 3.22 19.00
CA TYR A 220 -23.44 2.06 18.11
C TYR A 220 -22.39 1.01 18.49
N LEU A 221 -22.59 -0.18 17.96
CA LEU A 221 -21.59 -1.24 17.87
C LEU A 221 -21.42 -1.59 16.39
N TYR A 222 -20.18 -1.59 15.92
CA TYR A 222 -19.80 -2.02 14.58
C TYR A 222 -18.80 -3.16 14.70
N GLU A 223 -19.07 -4.27 14.04
CA GLU A 223 -18.18 -5.42 14.00
C GLU A 223 -17.94 -5.82 12.55
N ALA A 224 -16.71 -6.20 12.23
CA ALA A 224 -16.39 -6.67 10.89
C ALA A 224 -15.36 -7.79 10.94
N PHE A 225 -15.53 -8.74 10.05
CA PHE A 225 -14.59 -9.82 9.82
C PHE A 225 -14.33 -9.92 8.33
N SER A 226 -13.06 -10.05 7.94
CA SER A 226 -12.72 -10.27 6.54
C SER A 226 -11.67 -11.36 6.41
N ILE A 227 -11.74 -12.08 5.30
CA ILE A 227 -10.75 -13.09 4.94
C ILE A 227 -10.43 -12.96 3.46
N PHE A 228 -9.14 -13.01 3.13
CA PHE A 228 -8.64 -12.81 1.77
C PHE A 228 -7.62 -13.87 1.42
N PHE A 229 -7.66 -14.33 0.19
CA PHE A 229 -6.53 -14.94 -0.48
C PHE A 229 -5.65 -13.84 -1.07
N THR A 230 -4.34 -14.00 -0.95
CA THR A 230 -3.40 -12.97 -1.38
C THR A 230 -2.40 -13.52 -2.38
N ALA A 231 -2.05 -12.73 -3.38
CA ALA A 231 -1.07 -13.11 -4.40
C ALA A 231 -0.26 -11.89 -4.82
N ILE A 232 0.96 -12.14 -5.32
CA ILE A 232 1.80 -11.08 -5.88
C ILE A 232 1.37 -10.85 -7.34
N GLY A 233 1.26 -9.60 -7.75
CA GLY A 233 0.96 -9.25 -9.12
C GLY A 233 1.43 -7.83 -9.44
N PRO A 234 1.07 -7.32 -10.61
CA PRO A 234 1.38 -5.93 -10.94
C PRO A 234 0.85 -4.99 -9.86
N PHE A 235 1.63 -3.98 -9.52
CA PHE A 235 1.35 -2.98 -8.48
C PHE A 235 1.43 -3.49 -7.04
N GLY A 236 1.87 -4.75 -6.78
CA GLY A 236 2.09 -5.23 -5.44
C GLY A 236 1.26 -6.47 -5.07
N ARG A 237 0.69 -6.45 -3.88
CA ARG A 237 -0.08 -7.59 -3.34
C ARG A 237 -1.56 -7.41 -3.64
N TRP A 238 -2.13 -8.36 -4.34
CA TRP A 238 -3.56 -8.44 -4.63
C TRP A 238 -4.26 -9.30 -3.60
N LYS A 239 -5.47 -8.91 -3.24
CA LYS A 239 -6.30 -9.62 -2.27
C LYS A 239 -7.71 -9.81 -2.86
N ILE A 240 -8.24 -11.02 -2.74
CA ILE A 240 -9.62 -11.33 -3.11
C ILE A 240 -10.24 -12.15 -1.98
N GLY A 241 -11.43 -11.79 -1.57
CA GLY A 241 -12.02 -12.45 -0.42
C GLY A 241 -13.43 -12.01 -0.11
N SER A 242 -13.78 -12.16 1.16
CA SER A 242 -15.11 -11.83 1.65
C SER A 242 -15.01 -10.99 2.93
N LYS A 243 -16.00 -10.14 3.10
CA LYS A 243 -16.15 -9.30 4.29
C LYS A 243 -17.55 -9.42 4.83
N PHE A 244 -17.65 -9.57 6.13
CA PHE A 244 -18.90 -9.68 6.89
C PHE A 244 -18.92 -8.54 7.89
N LYS A 245 -20.04 -7.83 7.98
CA LYS A 245 -20.20 -6.72 8.92
C LYS A 245 -21.52 -6.84 9.64
N THR A 246 -21.51 -6.43 10.90
CA THR A 246 -22.70 -6.27 11.73
C THR A 246 -22.67 -4.87 12.32
N THR A 247 -23.77 -4.18 12.23
CA THR A 247 -23.92 -2.83 12.79
C THR A 247 -25.18 -2.80 13.66
N THR A 248 -25.04 -2.33 14.90
CA THR A 248 -26.16 -2.08 15.80
C THR A 248 -26.14 -0.60 16.16
N ASP A 249 -27.21 0.10 15.84
CA ASP A 249 -27.43 1.49 16.24
C ASP A 249 -28.29 1.49 17.51
N PHE A 250 -27.72 1.93 18.61
CA PHE A 250 -28.43 1.91 19.91
C PHE A 250 -29.48 3.00 20.01
N GLN A 251 -29.31 4.12 19.32
CA GLN A 251 -30.26 5.23 19.35
C GLN A 251 -31.55 4.90 18.56
N ALA A 252 -31.36 4.31 17.38
CA ALA A 252 -32.46 3.92 16.52
C ALA A 252 -33.01 2.53 16.86
N SER A 253 -32.31 1.76 17.71
CA SER A 253 -32.57 0.33 17.96
C SER A 253 -32.53 -0.50 16.68
N ASP A 254 -31.67 -0.14 15.76
CA ASP A 254 -31.56 -0.73 14.43
C ASP A 254 -30.40 -1.72 14.36
N HIS A 255 -30.56 -2.74 13.53
CA HIS A 255 -29.56 -3.77 13.33
C HIS A 255 -29.43 -4.06 11.83
N SER A 256 -28.19 -4.07 11.33
CA SER A 256 -27.95 -4.47 9.93
C SER A 256 -26.80 -5.47 9.84
N ASN A 257 -26.90 -6.36 8.88
CA ASN A 257 -25.88 -7.36 8.55
C ASN A 257 -25.47 -7.22 7.09
N SER A 258 -24.18 -7.30 6.83
CA SER A 258 -23.65 -7.14 5.48
C SER A 258 -22.73 -8.29 5.12
N ARG A 259 -22.82 -8.73 3.88
CA ARG A 259 -21.92 -9.73 3.28
C ARG A 259 -21.47 -9.22 1.93
N ALA A 260 -20.16 -9.11 1.75
CA ALA A 260 -19.60 -8.52 0.52
C ALA A 260 -18.44 -9.38 -0.03
N ALA A 261 -18.33 -9.41 -1.35
CA ALA A 261 -17.08 -9.76 -2.01
C ALA A 261 -16.14 -8.58 -1.88
N ALA A 262 -14.89 -8.86 -1.59
CA ALA A 262 -13.90 -7.82 -1.29
C ALA A 262 -12.66 -8.02 -2.18
N PHE A 263 -12.19 -6.93 -2.78
CA PHE A 263 -11.01 -6.90 -3.63
C PHE A 263 -10.10 -5.78 -3.14
N ALA A 264 -8.79 -6.05 -3.10
CA ALA A 264 -7.85 -5.00 -2.73
C ALA A 264 -6.52 -5.19 -3.45
N VAL A 265 -5.77 -4.09 -3.60
CA VAL A 265 -4.38 -4.10 -4.04
C VAL A 265 -3.61 -3.14 -3.16
N GLU A 266 -2.40 -3.52 -2.79
CA GLU A 266 -1.55 -2.67 -1.95
C GLU A 266 -0.09 -2.86 -2.34
N GLY A 267 0.69 -1.80 -2.17
CA GLY A 267 2.13 -1.85 -2.42
C GLY A 267 2.88 -0.80 -1.64
N ASP A 268 4.13 -1.11 -1.33
CA ASP A 268 5.00 -0.19 -0.58
C ASP A 268 6.39 -0.20 -1.21
N ARG A 269 6.79 0.95 -1.75
CA ARG A 269 8.10 1.19 -2.35
C ARG A 269 8.85 2.32 -1.62
N ARG A 270 8.49 2.56 -0.35
CA ARG A 270 9.23 3.53 0.44
C ARG A 270 10.63 3.00 0.74
N ASN A 271 11.60 3.90 0.79
CA ASN A 271 12.98 3.54 1.10
C ASN A 271 13.19 3.13 2.57
N ALA A 272 12.29 3.51 3.47
CA ALA A 272 12.32 3.16 4.89
C ALA A 272 10.89 3.12 5.44
N ARG A 273 10.65 2.24 6.41
CA ARG A 273 9.31 2.11 7.00
C ARG A 273 8.99 3.23 7.99
N TRP A 274 9.99 3.63 8.83
CA TRP A 274 9.78 4.59 9.91
C TRP A 274 9.95 6.04 9.46
N LEU A 275 11.09 6.36 8.84
CA LEU A 275 11.42 7.73 8.42
C LEU A 275 11.65 7.76 6.90
N PRO A 276 10.60 7.56 6.09
CA PRO A 276 10.79 7.57 4.64
C PRO A 276 11.16 8.96 4.13
N TYR A 277 12.06 9.00 3.14
CA TYR A 277 12.43 10.21 2.44
C TYR A 277 12.28 10.09 0.93
N SER A 278 11.97 8.88 0.44
CA SER A 278 11.71 8.66 -0.99
C SER A 278 10.81 7.44 -1.18
N GLY A 279 10.14 7.40 -2.32
CA GLY A 279 9.29 6.29 -2.68
C GLY A 279 7.81 6.56 -2.44
N SER A 280 7.02 5.52 -2.46
CA SER A 280 5.57 5.66 -2.31
C SER A 280 4.97 4.40 -1.68
N ASN A 281 3.81 4.57 -1.05
CA ASN A 281 2.97 3.45 -0.69
C ASN A 281 1.53 3.75 -1.07
N TRP A 282 0.78 2.70 -1.41
CA TRP A 282 -0.59 2.84 -1.87
C TRP A 282 -1.42 1.62 -1.50
N SER A 283 -2.71 1.85 -1.42
CA SER A 283 -3.69 0.77 -1.36
C SER A 283 -5.00 1.22 -2.01
N ALA A 284 -5.74 0.27 -2.54
CA ALA A 284 -7.10 0.50 -3.01
C ALA A 284 -7.91 -0.75 -2.69
N ASN A 285 -9.13 -0.56 -2.22
CA ASN A 285 -10.04 -1.68 -1.98
C ASN A 285 -11.45 -1.30 -2.39
N ILE A 286 -12.20 -2.32 -2.77
CA ILE A 286 -13.63 -2.23 -3.03
C ILE A 286 -14.32 -3.46 -2.45
N ASP A 287 -15.39 -3.21 -1.70
CA ASP A 287 -16.28 -4.24 -1.16
C ASP A 287 -17.66 -4.04 -1.80
N ILE A 288 -18.20 -5.08 -2.41
CA ILE A 288 -19.52 -5.04 -3.07
C ILE A 288 -20.34 -6.21 -2.55
N GLY A 289 -21.50 -5.93 -2.03
CA GLY A 289 -22.31 -6.97 -1.43
C GLY A 289 -23.72 -6.52 -1.08
N ASN A 290 -24.32 -7.28 -0.20
CA ASN A 290 -25.69 -7.04 0.27
C ASN A 290 -25.69 -6.67 1.75
N ASN A 291 -26.42 -5.63 2.06
CA ASN A 291 -26.76 -5.21 3.42
C ASN A 291 -28.21 -5.58 3.69
N ILE A 292 -28.45 -6.29 4.77
CA ILE A 292 -29.78 -6.70 5.21
C ILE A 292 -30.16 -5.84 6.41
N TYR A 293 -31.22 -5.09 6.24
CA TYR A 293 -31.76 -4.16 7.22
C TYR A 293 -33.28 -4.34 7.26
N GLU A 294 -33.87 -4.62 8.44
CA GLU A 294 -35.32 -4.88 8.60
C GLU A 294 -35.85 -5.85 7.54
N SER A 295 -35.15 -6.95 7.30
CA SER A 295 -35.50 -7.97 6.29
C SER A 295 -35.41 -7.49 4.82
N THR A 296 -35.03 -6.26 4.58
CA THR A 296 -34.81 -5.72 3.23
C THR A 296 -33.33 -5.87 2.84
N SER A 297 -33.09 -6.46 1.67
CA SER A 297 -31.74 -6.61 1.14
C SER A 297 -31.44 -5.47 0.17
N SER A 298 -30.35 -4.76 0.39
CA SER A 298 -29.93 -3.63 -0.43
C SER A 298 -28.47 -3.80 -0.87
N LEU A 299 -28.16 -3.34 -2.09
CA LEU A 299 -26.77 -3.33 -2.56
C LEU A 299 -25.95 -2.36 -1.71
N GLU A 300 -24.82 -2.85 -1.22
CA GLU A 300 -23.84 -2.06 -0.49
C GLU A 300 -22.52 -2.00 -1.28
N VAL A 301 -21.95 -0.80 -1.37
CA VAL A 301 -20.63 -0.58 -1.99
C VAL A 301 -19.79 0.26 -1.04
N ASN A 302 -18.60 -0.25 -0.69
CA ASN A 302 -17.63 0.50 0.09
C ASN A 302 -16.31 0.53 -0.67
N THR A 303 -15.67 1.70 -0.74
CA THR A 303 -14.35 1.81 -1.36
C THR A 303 -13.43 2.60 -0.45
N ALA A 304 -12.16 2.27 -0.50
CA ALA A 304 -11.12 3.10 0.11
C ALA A 304 -9.88 3.08 -0.77
N ALA A 305 -9.21 4.21 -0.85
CA ALA A 305 -7.96 4.34 -1.59
C ALA A 305 -6.99 5.22 -0.80
N HIS A 306 -5.73 4.89 -0.86
CA HIS A 306 -4.66 5.62 -0.20
C HIS A 306 -3.46 5.70 -1.12
N LEU A 307 -2.82 6.86 -1.17
CA LEU A 307 -1.54 7.06 -1.86
C LEU A 307 -0.72 8.04 -1.06
N ALA A 308 0.52 7.68 -0.75
CA ALA A 308 1.50 8.59 -0.18
C ALA A 308 2.77 8.55 -1.01
N ILE A 309 3.28 9.71 -1.39
CA ILE A 309 4.47 9.87 -2.22
C ILE A 309 5.47 10.72 -1.45
N TYR A 310 6.66 10.19 -1.27
CA TYR A 310 7.79 10.89 -0.66
C TYR A 310 8.79 11.22 -1.76
N LYS A 311 9.14 12.49 -1.89
CA LYS A 311 10.09 12.94 -2.90
C LYS A 311 11.15 13.84 -2.27
N GLN A 312 12.40 13.49 -2.45
CA GLN A 312 13.52 14.31 -2.00
C GLN A 312 13.84 15.38 -3.04
N ALA A 313 13.94 16.62 -2.61
CA ALA A 313 14.39 17.75 -3.43
C ALA A 313 15.06 18.79 -2.52
N PHE A 314 16.16 19.38 -2.98
CA PHE A 314 16.90 20.41 -2.26
C PHE A 314 17.27 20.00 -0.82
N SER A 315 17.70 18.74 -0.64
CA SER A 315 18.06 18.15 0.66
C SER A 315 16.91 18.11 1.67
N LYS A 316 15.67 18.28 1.21
CA LYS A 316 14.45 18.17 2.00
C LYS A 316 13.59 17.08 1.41
N THR A 317 12.65 16.59 2.21
CA THR A 317 11.64 15.62 1.75
C THR A 317 10.27 16.29 1.71
N PHE A 318 9.55 16.05 0.65
CA PHE A 318 8.16 16.48 0.50
C PHE A 318 7.28 15.22 0.50
N LEU A 319 6.27 15.22 1.35
CA LEU A 319 5.22 14.21 1.35
C LEU A 319 3.95 14.80 0.78
N PHE A 320 3.38 14.12 -0.19
CA PHE A 320 1.98 14.28 -0.58
C PHE A 320 1.23 12.99 -0.27
N LYS A 321 0.15 13.10 0.51
CA LYS A 321 -0.70 11.95 0.84
C LYS A 321 -2.14 12.29 0.47
N ILE A 322 -2.84 11.35 -0.15
CA ILE A 322 -4.27 11.43 -0.42
C ILE A 322 -4.94 10.14 0.06
N GLN A 323 -6.08 10.29 0.70
CA GLN A 323 -6.91 9.17 1.16
C GLN A 323 -8.35 9.45 0.74
N GLY A 324 -8.99 8.50 0.11
CA GLY A 324 -10.39 8.60 -0.31
C GLY A 324 -11.18 7.43 0.24
N TYR A 325 -12.38 7.72 0.71
CA TYR A 325 -13.30 6.71 1.25
C TYR A 325 -14.71 7.01 0.76
N TYR A 326 -15.46 5.97 0.44
CA TYR A 326 -16.85 6.11 0.00
C TYR A 326 -17.62 4.89 0.46
N ASN A 327 -18.72 5.13 1.17
CA ASN A 327 -19.65 4.09 1.62
C ASN A 327 -21.04 4.44 1.10
N GLN A 328 -21.76 3.46 0.58
CA GLN A 328 -23.13 3.62 0.10
C GLN A 328 -23.93 2.35 0.31
N ILE A 329 -25.17 2.50 0.72
CA ILE A 329 -26.20 1.45 0.71
C ILE A 329 -27.38 1.98 -0.10
N ASN A 330 -27.79 1.24 -1.12
CA ASN A 330 -28.90 1.68 -1.98
C ASN A 330 -30.22 1.67 -1.21
N GLY A 331 -31.02 2.73 -1.43
CA GLY A 331 -32.37 2.80 -0.88
C GLY A 331 -32.49 3.35 0.54
N ARG A 332 -31.35 3.59 1.23
CA ARG A 332 -31.41 4.22 2.56
C ARG A 332 -30.16 5.07 2.84
N ASN A 333 -30.29 5.94 3.82
CA ASN A 333 -29.16 6.70 4.33
C ASN A 333 -28.29 5.80 5.24
N LEU A 334 -27.01 6.09 5.30
CA LEU A 334 -26.10 5.42 6.22
C LEU A 334 -26.36 5.90 7.65
N ASN A 335 -26.40 4.97 8.60
CA ASN A 335 -26.38 5.33 10.00
C ASN A 335 -24.95 5.74 10.44
N VAL A 336 -24.81 6.24 11.66
CA VAL A 336 -23.51 6.77 12.15
C VAL A 336 -22.41 5.72 12.11
N ALA A 337 -22.73 4.46 12.43
CA ALA A 337 -21.74 3.38 12.43
C ALA A 337 -21.21 3.06 11.03
N GLU A 338 -22.04 3.25 10.00
CA GLU A 338 -21.72 2.90 8.62
C GLU A 338 -20.96 4.00 7.88
N LYS A 339 -20.97 5.22 8.40
CA LYS A 339 -20.25 6.36 7.82
C LYS A 339 -18.75 6.25 8.03
N VAL A 340 -18.00 6.87 7.13
CA VAL A 340 -16.56 7.04 7.27
C VAL A 340 -16.28 8.03 8.39
N LYS A 341 -15.49 7.62 9.38
CA LYS A 341 -15.11 8.48 10.51
C LYS A 341 -13.71 9.04 10.28
N PHE A 342 -13.52 10.31 10.62
CA PHE A 342 -12.23 10.97 10.43
C PHE A 342 -12.06 12.13 11.41
N GLY A 343 -10.83 12.61 11.53
CA GLY A 343 -10.32 13.51 12.56
C GLY A 343 -9.21 12.81 13.32
N GLY A 344 -8.24 13.54 13.82
CA GLY A 344 -7.17 13.00 14.65
C GLY A 344 -5.88 12.71 13.90
N SER A 345 -4.99 11.99 14.56
CA SER A 345 -3.58 11.85 14.22
C SER A 345 -3.30 11.24 12.83
N ASN A 346 -4.17 10.36 12.35
CA ASN A 346 -3.94 9.59 11.12
C ASN A 346 -4.69 10.17 9.92
N THR A 347 -5.60 11.11 10.13
CA THR A 347 -6.49 11.66 9.10
C THR A 347 -6.41 13.19 9.00
N LEU A 348 -7.01 13.92 9.94
CA LEU A 348 -7.07 15.38 9.95
C LEU A 348 -6.55 15.87 11.30
N ARG A 349 -5.26 16.20 11.37
CA ARG A 349 -4.63 16.66 12.62
C ARG A 349 -5.18 18.01 13.05
N GLY A 350 -5.12 18.30 14.33
CA GLY A 350 -5.73 19.51 14.91
C GLY A 350 -7.18 19.34 15.36
N TYR A 351 -7.77 18.17 15.09
CA TYR A 351 -9.11 17.78 15.51
C TYR A 351 -9.05 16.53 16.38
N ASN A 352 -10.12 16.25 17.12
CA ASN A 352 -10.20 15.03 17.95
C ASN A 352 -10.32 13.78 17.07
N GLU A 353 -9.92 12.63 17.61
CA GLU A 353 -10.07 11.36 16.91
C GLU A 353 -11.56 11.09 16.61
N ASN A 354 -11.84 10.75 15.35
CA ASN A 354 -13.18 10.43 14.86
C ASN A 354 -14.22 11.54 15.10
N GLN A 355 -13.79 12.81 15.10
CA GLN A 355 -14.68 13.93 15.40
C GLN A 355 -15.79 14.10 14.35
N PHE A 356 -15.56 13.67 13.13
CA PHE A 356 -16.46 13.86 12.00
C PHE A 356 -16.82 12.53 11.37
N SER A 357 -18.01 12.48 10.72
CA SER A 357 -18.42 11.32 9.92
C SER A 357 -19.16 11.77 8.66
N ALA A 358 -18.94 11.05 7.55
CA ALA A 358 -19.60 11.34 6.27
C ALA A 358 -19.69 10.08 5.42
N ASP A 359 -20.58 10.09 4.43
CA ASP A 359 -20.73 8.97 3.49
C ASP A 359 -19.52 8.82 2.57
N TRP A 360 -18.90 9.96 2.23
CA TRP A 360 -17.61 9.96 1.53
C TRP A 360 -16.71 11.06 2.07
N VAL A 361 -15.41 10.80 2.01
CA VAL A 361 -14.40 11.78 2.43
C VAL A 361 -13.15 11.63 1.57
N THR A 362 -12.55 12.75 1.23
CA THR A 362 -11.21 12.83 0.63
C THR A 362 -10.34 13.68 1.53
N LEU A 363 -9.23 13.13 1.96
CA LEU A 363 -8.25 13.76 2.85
C LEU A 363 -6.96 13.96 2.08
N GLN A 364 -6.37 15.13 2.18
CA GLN A 364 -5.11 15.49 1.54
C GLN A 364 -4.15 16.00 2.61
N THR A 365 -2.91 15.54 2.56
CA THR A 365 -1.84 15.97 3.45
C THR A 365 -0.64 16.39 2.61
N PHE A 366 -0.09 17.54 2.93
CA PHE A 366 1.22 17.98 2.43
C PHE A 366 2.15 18.14 3.63
N GLU A 367 3.37 17.58 3.52
CA GLU A 367 4.40 17.82 4.54
C GLU A 367 5.69 18.26 3.88
N TRP A 368 6.31 19.26 4.47
CA TRP A 368 7.70 19.63 4.23
C TRP A 368 8.52 19.09 5.40
N ILE A 369 9.50 18.26 5.09
CA ILE A 369 10.24 17.47 6.07
C ILE A 369 11.73 17.80 5.95
N THR A 370 12.38 18.07 7.07
CA THR A 370 13.80 18.35 7.16
C THR A 370 14.42 17.56 8.32
N GLY A 371 15.73 17.38 8.30
CA GLY A 371 16.46 16.71 9.38
C GLY A 371 17.28 15.53 8.87
N SER A 372 17.67 14.66 9.78
CA SER A 372 18.44 13.48 9.48
C SER A 372 17.56 12.42 8.81
N MET A 373 18.03 11.83 7.72
CA MET A 373 17.28 10.80 7.01
C MET A 373 17.02 9.54 7.85
N ASN A 374 17.89 9.25 8.81
CA ASN A 374 17.86 7.98 9.53
C ASN A 374 17.57 8.11 11.03
N ARG A 375 17.51 9.33 11.58
CA ARG A 375 17.38 9.50 13.04
C ARG A 375 16.24 10.40 13.45
N SER A 376 16.09 11.56 12.81
CA SER A 376 15.07 12.52 13.20
C SER A 376 14.61 13.37 12.04
N GLN A 377 13.32 13.61 11.98
CA GLN A 377 12.68 14.45 10.96
C GLN A 377 11.81 15.48 11.67
N PHE A 378 12.09 16.76 11.47
CA PHE A 378 11.15 17.84 11.75
C PHE A 378 10.29 18.04 10.53
N PHE A 379 8.99 18.28 10.73
CA PHE A 379 8.07 18.50 9.60
C PHE A 379 7.07 19.61 9.92
N VAL A 380 6.66 20.28 8.86
CA VAL A 380 5.52 21.19 8.85
C VAL A 380 4.48 20.60 7.93
N PHE A 381 3.21 20.67 8.31
CA PHE A 381 2.14 20.02 7.53
C PHE A 381 0.96 20.95 7.30
N PHE A 382 0.21 20.59 6.25
CA PHE A 382 -1.09 21.15 5.93
C PHE A 382 -2.01 19.98 5.57
N ASP A 383 -3.11 19.85 6.31
CA ASP A 383 -4.14 18.82 6.10
C ASP A 383 -5.44 19.48 5.64
N GLN A 384 -6.04 18.92 4.59
CA GLN A 384 -7.30 19.40 4.03
C GLN A 384 -8.26 18.22 3.84
N VAL A 385 -9.56 18.48 4.03
CA VAL A 385 -10.59 17.46 3.88
C VAL A 385 -11.76 17.99 3.05
N PHE A 386 -12.31 17.11 2.23
CA PHE A 386 -13.57 17.30 1.53
C PHE A 386 -14.48 16.13 1.91
N ALA A 387 -15.68 16.41 2.35
CA ALA A 387 -16.60 15.40 2.85
C ALA A 387 -18.06 15.79 2.54
N LYS A 388 -18.92 14.79 2.37
CA LYS A 388 -20.33 15.01 2.04
C LYS A 388 -21.00 15.88 3.09
N ASN A 389 -21.54 17.04 2.64
CA ASN A 389 -22.36 17.96 3.44
C ASN A 389 -21.65 18.52 4.69
N LEU A 390 -20.31 18.52 4.71
CA LEU A 390 -19.52 19.08 5.80
C LEU A 390 -18.58 20.15 5.27
N ASN A 391 -18.57 21.30 5.92
CA ASN A 391 -17.63 22.40 5.63
C ASN A 391 -16.61 22.45 6.77
N ILE A 392 -15.55 21.64 6.64
CA ILE A 392 -14.53 21.51 7.67
C ILE A 392 -13.30 22.30 7.24
N LYS A 393 -12.80 23.13 8.13
CA LYS A 393 -11.63 23.95 7.82
C LYS A 393 -10.35 23.12 7.78
N PRO A 394 -9.41 23.45 6.90
CA PRO A 394 -8.10 22.82 6.90
C PRO A 394 -7.38 23.03 8.23
N SER A 395 -6.36 22.24 8.44
CA SER A 395 -5.47 22.43 9.59
C SER A 395 -4.03 22.47 9.14
N SER A 396 -3.20 23.10 9.94
CA SER A 396 -1.76 23.14 9.74
C SER A 396 -1.05 22.93 11.07
N GLY A 397 0.24 22.64 10.99
CA GLY A 397 1.00 22.40 12.21
C GLY A 397 2.40 21.95 11.92
N PHE A 398 3.04 21.46 12.96
CA PHE A 398 4.42 20.97 12.87
C PHE A 398 4.61 19.78 13.79
N GLY A 399 5.72 19.07 13.59
CA GLY A 399 6.01 17.91 14.42
C GLY A 399 7.43 17.42 14.26
N LEU A 400 7.72 16.40 15.05
CA LEU A 400 9.02 15.76 15.11
C LEU A 400 8.84 14.26 15.10
N ARG A 401 9.56 13.58 14.21
CA ARG A 401 9.69 12.13 14.20
C ARG A 401 11.12 11.75 14.55
N VAL A 402 11.29 10.81 15.43
CA VAL A 402 12.60 10.32 15.85
C VAL A 402 12.60 8.79 15.81
N PHE A 403 13.67 8.23 15.25
CA PHE A 403 13.90 6.78 15.29
C PHE A 403 15.39 6.55 15.63
N ASN A 404 15.65 5.83 16.68
CA ASN A 404 17.02 5.55 17.12
C ASN A 404 17.46 4.09 16.90
N GLY A 405 16.68 3.35 16.10
CA GLY A 405 16.92 1.92 15.88
C GLY A 405 16.05 1.02 16.75
N THR A 406 15.59 1.51 17.87
CA THR A 406 14.73 0.79 18.82
C THR A 406 13.40 1.52 19.02
N PHE A 407 13.46 2.81 19.29
CA PHE A 407 12.29 3.63 19.63
C PHE A 407 11.92 4.54 18.47
N TYR A 408 10.64 4.60 18.18
CA TYR A 408 10.06 5.54 17.23
C TYR A 408 9.07 6.44 17.96
N TYR A 409 9.25 7.73 17.78
CA TYR A 409 8.36 8.78 18.31
C TYR A 409 7.85 9.63 17.14
N ASP A 410 6.56 9.91 17.12
CA ASP A 410 5.97 10.91 16.24
C ASP A 410 5.11 11.82 17.12
N ILE A 411 5.53 13.06 17.26
CA ILE A 411 4.83 14.07 18.07
C ILE A 411 4.49 15.21 17.11
N SER A 412 3.21 15.57 17.04
CA SER A 412 2.79 16.70 16.21
C SER A 412 1.77 17.56 16.94
N LEU A 413 1.81 18.85 16.63
CA LEU A 413 0.89 19.86 17.12
C LEU A 413 0.14 20.43 15.91
N GLY A 414 -1.16 20.23 15.89
CA GLY A 414 -2.01 20.64 14.78
C GLY A 414 -3.03 21.67 15.21
N PHE A 415 -3.33 22.62 14.33
CA PHE A 415 -4.26 23.71 14.57
C PHE A 415 -5.26 23.81 13.42
N PRO A 416 -6.57 23.80 13.71
CA PRO A 416 -7.54 24.27 12.71
C PRO A 416 -7.25 25.72 12.34
N ILE A 417 -7.38 26.07 11.08
CA ILE A 417 -7.02 27.44 10.61
C ILE A 417 -7.83 28.52 11.34
N GLU A 418 -9.03 28.21 11.78
CA GLU A 418 -9.91 29.18 12.47
C GLU A 418 -9.60 29.40 13.95
N GLY A 419 -8.68 28.66 14.54
CA GLY A 419 -8.45 28.83 15.97
C GLY A 419 -7.19 28.18 16.51
N ILE A 420 -6.14 28.98 16.63
CA ILE A 420 -4.88 28.53 17.23
C ILE A 420 -5.10 27.97 18.64
N ASN A 421 -6.06 28.54 19.38
CA ASN A 421 -6.39 28.13 20.73
C ASN A 421 -6.98 26.72 20.82
N ASN A 422 -7.42 26.14 19.71
CA ASN A 422 -8.02 24.80 19.64
C ASN A 422 -7.03 23.72 19.20
N GLY A 423 -5.72 24.01 19.22
CA GLY A 423 -4.69 23.08 18.81
C GLY A 423 -4.71 21.77 19.57
N LYS A 424 -4.35 20.70 18.88
CA LYS A 424 -4.26 19.34 19.46
C LYS A 424 -2.86 18.79 19.31
N ILE A 425 -2.39 18.16 20.39
CA ILE A 425 -1.15 17.40 20.38
C ILE A 425 -1.48 15.95 20.06
N HIS A 426 -0.77 15.40 19.10
CA HIS A 426 -0.86 13.98 18.73
C HIS A 426 0.49 13.32 19.04
N ILE A 427 0.47 12.22 19.76
CA ILE A 427 1.68 11.49 20.16
C ILE A 427 1.52 10.05 19.72
N LYS A 428 2.54 9.51 19.08
CA LYS A 428 2.65 8.10 18.75
C LYS A 428 4.01 7.60 19.18
N PHE A 429 4.03 6.47 19.85
CA PHE A 429 5.25 5.85 20.36
C PHE A 429 5.25 4.36 20.00
N ASN A 430 6.36 3.88 19.47
CA ASN A 430 6.56 2.46 19.18
C ASN A 430 7.96 2.05 19.63
N THR A 431 8.07 0.84 20.16
CA THR A 431 9.35 0.20 20.49
C THR A 431 9.53 -1.02 19.60
N GLN A 432 10.63 -1.08 18.86
CA GLN A 432 10.94 -2.27 18.04
C GLN A 432 11.39 -3.40 18.98
N LEU A 433 10.82 -4.61 18.76
CA LEU A 433 11.11 -5.82 19.52
C LEU A 433 12.26 -6.64 18.90
#